data_f0fb2d119c4f01db1b836c673c2e72db
#
_entry.id   f0fb2d119c4f01db1b836c673c2e72db
#
_cell.length_a   1.000
_cell.length_b   1.000
_cell.length_c   1.000
_cell.angle_alpha   90.00
_cell.angle_beta   90.00
_cell.angle_gamma   90.00
#
_symmetry.space_group_name_H-M   'P 1'
#
loop_
_entity.id
_entity.type
_entity.pdbx_description
1 polymer ?
#
loop_
_entity_poly.entity_id
_entity_poly.type
_entity_poly.pdbx_seq_one_letter_code
_entity_poly.pdbx_strand_id
1 'polypeptide(L)'
;MDSDPIPSSPPPADEFLHFEPAKLQEGGAPDPKWFCLRIAPKQEHVAITHLRKIFEIEVFCPRIRYQKATRTGRRWYVEALFPSYIFARFDYLTHHRGVQYCAGVSTIVHFGNKIIPIPQPAVQELQAAVPTGEKEMITITPEVRTGEEVQVVEGAFAGLKAVVTRIMPARQRVAVLLEFLGRLSETEVPVATVLPTARHPLEGVPEEARKGKRKA
;
A
#
# COMPACT_ATOMS: atom_id res chain seq x y z
N MET A 1 22.42 13.35 -15.71
CA MET A 1 21.47 12.28 -15.29
C MET A 1 22.34 11.14 -14.83
N ASP A 2 22.83 11.24 -13.62
CA ASP A 2 23.68 10.22 -13.01
C ASP A 2 22.81 9.27 -12.21
N SER A 3 22.71 8.04 -12.71
CA SER A 3 22.06 6.94 -12.03
C SER A 3 23.10 6.32 -11.10
N ASP A 4 22.97 6.58 -9.80
CA ASP A 4 23.79 5.90 -8.80
C ASP A 4 23.58 4.38 -8.89
N PRO A 5 24.66 3.58 -9.00
CA PRO A 5 24.55 2.13 -9.06
C PRO A 5 24.09 1.59 -7.70
N ILE A 6 23.06 0.75 -7.72
CA ILE A 6 22.61 -0.02 -6.55
C ILE A 6 23.78 -0.94 -6.14
N PRO A 7 24.24 -0.86 -4.87
CA PRO A 7 25.33 -1.72 -4.41
C PRO A 7 24.91 -3.19 -4.50
N SER A 8 25.73 -3.99 -5.16
CA SER A 8 25.48 -5.40 -5.48
C SER A 8 25.79 -6.38 -4.34
N SER A 9 26.21 -5.89 -3.18
CA SER A 9 26.50 -6.71 -2.00
C SER A 9 25.97 -6.06 -0.72
N PRO A 10 25.47 -6.84 0.25
CA PRO A 10 25.10 -6.29 1.55
C PRO A 10 26.36 -5.70 2.23
N PRO A 11 26.23 -4.55 2.91
CA PRO A 11 27.36 -3.96 3.65
C PRO A 11 27.87 -4.93 4.71
N PRO A 12 29.20 -4.89 5.05
CA PRO A 12 29.79 -5.77 6.02
C PRO A 12 29.14 -5.59 7.40
N ALA A 13 29.02 -6.70 8.14
CA ALA A 13 28.33 -6.77 9.43
C ALA A 13 28.84 -5.78 10.50
N ASP A 14 30.08 -5.31 10.36
CA ASP A 14 30.72 -4.41 11.33
C ASP A 14 30.30 -2.95 11.21
N GLU A 15 29.71 -2.52 10.06
CA GLU A 15 29.25 -1.15 9.87
C GLU A 15 27.96 -0.84 10.66
N PHE A 16 27.26 -1.87 11.13
CA PHE A 16 26.03 -1.76 11.92
C PHE A 16 26.25 -1.67 13.44
N LEU A 17 27.51 -1.83 13.91
CA LEU A 17 27.84 -1.90 15.34
C LEU A 17 27.85 -0.54 16.06
N HIS A 18 27.76 0.57 15.36
CA HIS A 18 27.66 1.91 15.96
C HIS A 18 26.23 2.46 15.99
N PHE A 19 25.26 1.57 15.99
CA PHE A 19 23.88 1.93 16.17
C PHE A 19 23.61 2.26 17.64
N GLU A 20 23.50 3.53 18.02
CA GLU A 20 22.92 3.93 19.30
C GLU A 20 21.38 3.82 19.21
N PRO A 21 20.76 2.77 19.76
CA PRO A 21 19.33 2.82 20.00
C PRO A 21 19.10 4.01 20.94
N ALA A 22 18.16 4.89 20.60
CA ALA A 22 17.74 5.95 21.51
C ALA A 22 17.48 5.28 22.87
N LYS A 23 18.32 5.55 23.87
CA LYS A 23 18.45 4.94 25.20
C LYS A 23 17.26 4.06 25.60
N LEU A 24 17.24 2.82 25.11
CA LEU A 24 16.38 1.79 25.63
C LEU A 24 17.06 1.33 26.91
N GLN A 25 16.37 1.43 28.03
CA GLN A 25 16.90 1.09 29.34
C GLN A 25 17.35 -0.36 29.33
N GLU A 26 18.66 -0.58 29.49
CA GLU A 26 19.22 -1.90 29.72
C GLU A 26 18.69 -2.41 31.07
N GLY A 27 17.98 -3.55 31.05
CA GLY A 27 17.55 -4.24 32.28
C GLY A 27 16.09 -4.04 32.69
N GLY A 28 15.23 -3.44 31.86
CA GLY A 28 13.79 -3.35 32.11
C GLY A 28 13.01 -4.60 31.66
N ALA A 29 11.77 -4.75 32.14
CA ALA A 29 10.84 -5.74 31.60
C ALA A 29 10.67 -5.53 30.07
N PRO A 30 10.35 -6.60 29.29
CA PRO A 30 10.13 -6.48 27.84
C PRO A 30 9.15 -5.36 27.52
N ASP A 31 9.58 -4.37 26.72
CA ASP A 31 8.76 -3.23 26.31
C ASP A 31 8.56 -3.26 24.78
N PRO A 32 7.61 -4.08 24.29
CA PRO A 32 7.37 -4.24 22.86
C PRO A 32 6.80 -2.96 22.26
N LYS A 33 7.51 -2.39 21.28
CA LYS A 33 7.12 -1.20 20.52
C LYS A 33 6.90 -1.53 19.05
N TRP A 34 6.11 -0.71 18.37
CA TRP A 34 5.90 -0.82 16.94
C TRP A 34 7.09 -0.24 16.17
N PHE A 35 7.54 -0.99 15.17
CA PHE A 35 8.56 -0.56 14.22
C PHE A 35 8.09 -0.76 12.79
N CYS A 36 8.57 0.07 11.88
CA CYS A 36 8.39 -0.11 10.46
C CYS A 36 9.51 -0.98 9.91
N LEU A 37 9.15 -2.03 9.18
CA LEU A 37 10.09 -2.91 8.49
C LEU A 37 9.98 -2.70 7.00
N ARG A 38 11.10 -2.54 6.33
CA ARG A 38 11.19 -2.58 4.88
C ARG A 38 11.35 -4.04 4.44
N ILE A 39 10.53 -4.45 3.49
CA ILE A 39 10.45 -5.82 2.99
C ILE A 39 10.96 -5.85 1.56
N ALA A 40 11.64 -6.93 1.19
CA ALA A 40 12.01 -7.17 -0.19
C ALA A 40 10.75 -7.22 -1.09
N PRO A 41 10.79 -6.73 -2.33
CA PRO A 41 9.64 -6.65 -3.19
C PRO A 41 8.91 -7.99 -3.32
N LYS A 42 7.61 -7.99 -3.11
CA LYS A 42 6.72 -9.17 -3.17
C LYS A 42 7.02 -10.28 -2.13
N GLN A 43 7.80 -9.97 -1.09
CA GLN A 43 8.12 -10.91 -0.03
C GLN A 43 7.34 -10.66 1.28
N GLU A 44 6.33 -9.77 1.25
CA GLU A 44 5.56 -9.38 2.43
C GLU A 44 4.95 -10.61 3.13
N HIS A 45 4.40 -11.56 2.37
CA HIS A 45 3.78 -12.76 2.93
C HIS A 45 4.80 -13.71 3.60
N VAL A 46 6.01 -13.78 3.05
CA VAL A 46 7.10 -14.58 3.61
C VAL A 46 7.54 -13.97 4.94
N ALA A 47 7.83 -12.67 4.95
CA ALA A 47 8.25 -11.96 6.15
C ALA A 47 7.18 -12.05 7.26
N ILE A 48 5.90 -11.81 6.95
CA ILE A 48 4.80 -11.92 7.91
C ILE A 48 4.71 -13.33 8.50
N THR A 49 4.83 -14.36 7.66
CA THR A 49 4.73 -15.75 8.11
C THR A 49 5.87 -16.09 9.06
N HIS A 50 7.10 -15.68 8.73
CA HIS A 50 8.28 -15.95 9.57
C HIS A 50 8.22 -15.16 10.88
N LEU A 51 7.92 -13.88 10.85
CA LEU A 51 7.81 -13.05 12.05
C LEU A 51 6.77 -13.60 13.02
N ARG A 52 5.59 -13.98 12.52
CA ARG A 52 4.52 -14.54 13.36
C ARG A 52 4.83 -15.94 13.89
N LYS A 53 5.37 -16.84 13.06
CA LYS A 53 5.54 -18.25 13.41
C LYS A 53 6.83 -18.55 14.19
N ILE A 54 7.92 -17.84 13.86
CA ILE A 54 9.25 -18.13 14.43
C ILE A 54 9.54 -17.25 15.64
N PHE A 55 9.13 -15.97 15.55
CA PHE A 55 9.43 -14.99 16.58
C PHE A 55 8.21 -14.60 17.43
N GLU A 56 7.02 -15.12 17.12
CA GLU A 56 5.75 -14.78 17.78
C GLU A 56 5.46 -13.26 17.82
N ILE A 57 6.00 -12.54 16.83
CA ILE A 57 5.88 -11.10 16.70
C ILE A 57 4.52 -10.74 16.12
N GLU A 58 3.84 -9.77 16.75
CA GLU A 58 2.63 -9.16 16.21
C GLU A 58 2.98 -8.34 14.97
N VAL A 59 2.32 -8.63 13.84
CA VAL A 59 2.56 -7.95 12.56
C VAL A 59 1.25 -7.39 12.03
N PHE A 60 1.28 -6.13 11.62
CA PHE A 60 0.19 -5.42 10.97
C PHE A 60 0.62 -5.01 9.55
N CYS A 61 -0.11 -5.51 8.55
CA CYS A 61 0.11 -5.22 7.14
C CYS A 61 -1.24 -4.92 6.48
N PRO A 62 -1.71 -3.66 6.55
CA PRO A 62 -2.98 -3.31 5.94
C PRO A 62 -2.93 -3.49 4.42
N ARG A 63 -4.02 -4.00 3.85
CA ARG A 63 -4.15 -4.25 2.42
C ARG A 63 -5.29 -3.45 1.83
N ILE A 64 -5.16 -3.13 0.56
CA ILE A 64 -6.23 -2.57 -0.24
C ILE A 64 -6.71 -3.58 -1.26
N ARG A 65 -8.01 -3.60 -1.51
CA ARG A 65 -8.65 -4.36 -2.57
C ARG A 65 -9.38 -3.41 -3.51
N TYR A 66 -9.11 -3.52 -4.78
CA TYR A 66 -9.75 -2.68 -5.80
C TYR A 66 -9.93 -3.46 -7.10
N GLN A 67 -10.79 -2.92 -7.96
CA GLN A 67 -11.05 -3.50 -9.27
C GLN A 67 -10.23 -2.79 -10.35
N LYS A 68 -9.65 -3.56 -11.26
CA LYS A 68 -9.07 -3.06 -12.51
C LYS A 68 -9.81 -3.63 -13.71
N ALA A 69 -9.94 -2.81 -14.74
CA ALA A 69 -10.35 -3.26 -16.05
C ALA A 69 -9.23 -4.09 -16.67
N THR A 70 -9.58 -5.24 -17.23
CA THR A 70 -8.67 -6.09 -18.01
C THR A 70 -9.32 -6.39 -19.35
N ARG A 71 -8.54 -6.92 -20.30
CA ARG A 71 -9.06 -7.28 -21.62
C ARG A 71 -10.20 -8.31 -21.56
N THR A 72 -10.29 -9.06 -20.46
CA THR A 72 -11.32 -10.09 -20.22
C THR A 72 -12.39 -9.66 -19.22
N GLY A 73 -12.50 -8.36 -18.94
CA GLY A 73 -13.45 -7.81 -17.98
C GLY A 73 -12.80 -7.32 -16.69
N ARG A 74 -13.58 -7.30 -15.64
CA ARG A 74 -13.24 -6.78 -14.32
C ARG A 74 -12.49 -7.83 -13.48
N ARG A 75 -11.35 -7.42 -12.87
CA ARG A 75 -10.64 -8.28 -11.92
C ARG A 75 -10.33 -7.56 -10.61
N TRP A 76 -10.44 -8.29 -9.51
CA TRP A 76 -10.01 -7.84 -8.21
C TRP A 76 -8.50 -7.98 -8.04
N TYR A 77 -7.90 -6.92 -7.54
CA TYR A 77 -6.49 -6.88 -7.13
C TYR A 77 -6.41 -6.61 -5.64
N VAL A 78 -5.45 -7.24 -4.99
CA VAL A 78 -5.16 -7.06 -3.57
C VAL A 78 -3.69 -6.74 -3.45
N GLU A 79 -3.38 -5.62 -2.84
CA GLU A 79 -2.01 -5.13 -2.64
C GLU A 79 -1.85 -4.62 -1.22
N ALA A 80 -0.60 -4.54 -0.74
CA ALA A 80 -0.33 -3.88 0.53
C ALA A 80 -0.62 -2.38 0.40
N LEU A 81 -1.24 -1.78 1.43
CA LEU A 81 -1.48 -0.33 1.48
C LEU A 81 -0.16 0.45 1.42
N PHE A 82 0.89 -0.10 2.02
CA PHE A 82 2.26 0.40 1.96
C PHE A 82 3.15 -0.64 1.28
N PRO A 83 3.33 -0.58 -0.06
CA PRO A 83 4.15 -1.56 -0.77
C PRO A 83 5.57 -1.65 -0.19
N SER A 84 6.02 -2.86 0.08
CA SER A 84 7.33 -3.17 0.69
C SER A 84 7.51 -2.66 2.13
N TYR A 85 6.43 -2.31 2.85
CA TYR A 85 6.50 -1.94 4.26
C TYR A 85 5.45 -2.68 5.07
N ILE A 86 5.84 -3.12 6.27
CA ILE A 86 4.95 -3.71 7.28
C ILE A 86 5.26 -3.11 8.64
N PHE A 87 4.32 -3.20 9.56
CA PHE A 87 4.49 -2.81 10.95
C PHE A 87 4.63 -4.06 11.81
N ALA A 88 5.61 -4.07 12.70
CA ALA A 88 5.85 -5.19 13.60
C ALA A 88 6.06 -4.67 15.03
N ARG A 89 5.46 -5.37 16.01
CA ARG A 89 5.55 -5.00 17.43
C ARG A 89 6.45 -5.99 18.15
N PHE A 90 7.58 -5.52 18.60
CA PHE A 90 8.55 -6.37 19.31
C PHE A 90 9.44 -5.57 20.27
N ASP A 91 10.03 -6.27 21.22
CA ASP A 91 11.11 -5.71 22.03
C ASP A 91 12.39 -5.62 21.20
N TYR A 92 12.90 -4.40 21.04
CA TYR A 92 14.04 -4.16 20.17
C TYR A 92 15.32 -4.85 20.65
N LEU A 93 15.60 -4.81 21.96
CA LEU A 93 16.82 -5.38 22.51
C LEU A 93 16.88 -6.89 22.30
N THR A 94 15.76 -7.56 22.44
CA THR A 94 15.67 -9.03 22.34
C THR A 94 15.61 -9.50 20.89
N HIS A 95 14.87 -8.79 20.01
CA HIS A 95 14.49 -9.34 18.71
C HIS A 95 15.13 -8.66 17.50
N HIS A 96 15.83 -7.51 17.65
CA HIS A 96 16.30 -6.75 16.49
C HIS A 96 17.15 -7.57 15.51
N ARG A 97 18.08 -8.41 16.02
CA ARG A 97 18.91 -9.26 15.17
C ARG A 97 18.07 -10.30 14.42
N GLY A 98 17.20 -11.02 15.14
CA GLY A 98 16.31 -12.00 14.53
C GLY A 98 15.39 -11.39 13.47
N VAL A 99 14.84 -10.22 13.74
CA VAL A 99 13.98 -9.48 12.81
C VAL A 99 14.77 -9.01 11.59
N GLN A 100 15.96 -8.47 11.77
CA GLN A 100 16.79 -7.95 10.67
C GLN A 100 17.23 -9.04 9.69
N TYR A 101 17.49 -10.24 10.18
CA TYR A 101 17.86 -11.40 9.35
C TYR A 101 16.69 -12.31 9.01
N CYS A 102 15.47 -11.91 9.34
CA CYS A 102 14.28 -12.66 9.00
C CYS A 102 14.07 -12.70 7.47
N ALA A 103 13.71 -13.86 6.95
CA ALA A 103 13.47 -14.02 5.51
C ALA A 103 12.42 -13.04 5.01
N GLY A 104 12.74 -12.34 3.94
CA GLY A 104 11.89 -11.31 3.33
C GLY A 104 12.05 -9.92 3.93
N VAL A 105 12.66 -9.75 5.09
CA VAL A 105 12.97 -8.44 5.67
C VAL A 105 14.26 -7.90 5.03
N SER A 106 14.22 -6.67 4.53
CA SER A 106 15.39 -5.97 4.02
C SER A 106 16.09 -5.18 5.12
N THR A 107 15.33 -4.45 5.94
CA THR A 107 15.85 -3.68 7.06
C THR A 107 14.74 -3.22 8.00
N ILE A 108 15.11 -2.90 9.23
CA ILE A 108 14.27 -2.09 10.12
C ILE A 108 14.45 -0.63 9.70
N VAL A 109 13.36 0.09 9.46
CA VAL A 109 13.41 1.49 8.98
C VAL A 109 14.10 2.37 10.01
N HIS A 110 15.07 3.14 9.54
CA HIS A 110 15.86 4.06 10.37
C HIS A 110 16.01 5.41 9.69
N PHE A 111 16.27 6.45 10.47
CA PHE A 111 16.56 7.82 10.02
C PHE A 111 17.97 8.20 10.47
N GLY A 112 18.91 8.21 9.53
CA GLY A 112 20.33 8.26 9.88
C GLY A 112 20.67 7.04 10.75
N ASN A 113 21.27 7.26 11.92
CA ASN A 113 21.66 6.20 12.86
C ASN A 113 20.59 5.90 13.93
N LYS A 114 19.33 6.35 13.75
CA LYS A 114 18.28 6.18 14.77
C LYS A 114 17.12 5.36 14.23
N ILE A 115 16.79 4.25 14.89
CA ILE A 115 15.53 3.55 14.72
C ILE A 115 14.51 4.21 15.66
N ILE A 116 13.42 4.68 15.08
CA ILE A 116 12.38 5.39 15.81
C ILE A 116 11.16 4.48 15.90
N PRO A 117 10.72 4.10 17.11
CA PRO A 117 9.48 3.35 17.26
C PRO A 117 8.29 4.22 16.84
N ILE A 118 7.29 3.58 16.25
CA ILE A 118 6.04 4.23 15.87
C ILE A 118 5.17 4.32 17.13
N PRO A 119 4.59 5.50 17.42
CA PRO A 119 3.68 5.64 18.55
C PRO A 119 2.49 4.70 18.45
N GLN A 120 2.16 4.01 19.53
CA GLN A 120 1.00 3.09 19.59
C GLN A 120 -0.30 3.72 19.07
N PRO A 121 -0.66 4.99 19.41
CA PRO A 121 -1.88 5.62 18.90
C PRO A 121 -1.92 5.71 17.36
N ALA A 122 -0.79 5.98 16.71
CA ALA A 122 -0.74 6.08 15.24
C ALA A 122 -1.04 4.73 14.57
N VAL A 123 -0.55 3.63 15.15
CA VAL A 123 -0.88 2.29 14.63
C VAL A 123 -2.34 1.93 14.91
N GLN A 124 -2.86 2.29 16.08
CA GLN A 124 -4.26 2.08 16.43
C GLN A 124 -5.22 2.86 15.51
N GLU A 125 -4.90 4.10 15.13
CA GLU A 125 -5.67 4.86 14.15
C GLU A 125 -5.69 4.16 12.79
N LEU A 126 -4.55 3.63 12.35
CA LEU A 126 -4.48 2.84 11.12
C LEU A 126 -5.29 1.55 11.22
N GLN A 127 -5.21 0.84 12.35
CA GLN A 127 -5.99 -0.37 12.58
C GLN A 127 -7.49 -0.09 12.61
N ALA A 128 -7.91 1.02 13.22
CA ALA A 128 -9.31 1.44 13.27
C ALA A 128 -9.85 1.84 11.88
N ALA A 129 -9.02 2.39 11.01
CA ALA A 129 -9.38 2.73 9.64
C ALA A 129 -9.52 1.50 8.71
N VAL A 130 -8.98 0.35 9.14
CA VAL A 130 -9.08 -0.92 8.40
C VAL A 130 -10.24 -1.73 8.97
N PRO A 131 -11.25 -2.15 8.17
CA PRO A 131 -12.35 -2.96 8.66
C PRO A 131 -11.85 -4.21 9.39
N THR A 132 -12.36 -4.42 10.60
CA THR A 132 -12.03 -5.59 11.41
C THR A 132 -12.56 -6.86 10.72
N GLY A 133 -11.67 -7.76 10.35
CA GLY A 133 -12.03 -9.03 9.71
C GLY A 133 -10.80 -9.81 9.28
N GLU A 134 -10.99 -11.03 8.83
CA GLU A 134 -9.93 -12.00 8.52
C GLU A 134 -8.81 -11.51 7.57
N LYS A 135 -8.94 -10.35 6.94
CA LYS A 135 -8.02 -9.92 5.87
C LYS A 135 -7.42 -8.52 6.03
N GLU A 136 -7.73 -7.79 7.10
CA GLU A 136 -7.18 -6.42 7.28
C GLU A 136 -7.19 -5.61 5.97
N MET A 137 -8.36 -5.54 5.30
CA MET A 137 -8.45 -5.13 3.90
C MET A 137 -9.43 -4.00 3.69
N ILE A 138 -8.97 -2.90 3.11
CA ILE A 138 -9.79 -1.76 2.68
C ILE A 138 -10.23 -1.99 1.24
N THR A 139 -11.54 -1.98 0.98
CA THR A 139 -12.05 -2.01 -0.40
C THR A 139 -12.11 -0.58 -0.94
N ILE A 140 -11.37 -0.33 -2.02
CA ILE A 140 -11.39 0.96 -2.71
C ILE A 140 -12.24 0.81 -3.96
N THR A 141 -13.28 1.64 -4.06
CA THR A 141 -14.03 1.81 -5.30
C THR A 141 -13.40 2.97 -6.07
N PRO A 142 -12.88 2.76 -7.29
CA PRO A 142 -12.29 3.83 -8.06
C PRO A 142 -13.36 4.86 -8.43
N GLU A 143 -13.08 6.12 -8.10
CA GLU A 143 -13.89 7.24 -8.55
C GLU A 143 -13.51 7.61 -9.98
N VAL A 144 -14.51 7.77 -10.82
CA VAL A 144 -14.36 8.20 -12.21
C VAL A 144 -14.43 9.70 -12.29
N ARG A 145 -13.55 10.34 -13.09
CA ARG A 145 -13.50 11.81 -13.26
C ARG A 145 -13.76 12.20 -14.70
N THR A 146 -14.32 13.38 -14.90
CA THR A 146 -14.47 13.96 -16.24
C THR A 146 -13.10 14.17 -16.90
N GLY A 147 -13.00 13.80 -18.18
CA GLY A 147 -11.74 13.80 -18.94
C GLY A 147 -10.88 12.56 -18.73
N GLU A 148 -11.27 11.64 -17.88
CA GLU A 148 -10.50 10.42 -17.59
C GLU A 148 -10.75 9.32 -18.62
N GLU A 149 -9.67 8.63 -19.02
CA GLU A 149 -9.78 7.45 -19.86
C GLU A 149 -10.24 6.26 -19.00
N VAL A 150 -11.32 5.65 -19.43
CA VAL A 150 -11.95 4.50 -18.77
C VAL A 150 -12.12 3.35 -19.76
N GLN A 151 -12.25 2.15 -19.22
CA GLN A 151 -12.68 0.99 -20.00
C GLN A 151 -14.08 0.58 -19.56
N VAL A 152 -14.96 0.36 -20.53
CA VAL A 152 -16.26 -0.24 -20.28
C VAL A 152 -16.05 -1.72 -20.01
N VAL A 153 -16.50 -2.24 -18.87
CA VAL A 153 -16.24 -3.61 -18.42
C VAL A 153 -17.44 -4.52 -18.50
N GLU A 154 -18.65 -3.94 -18.71
CA GLU A 154 -19.91 -4.67 -18.81
C GLU A 154 -20.84 -4.00 -19.82
N GLY A 155 -21.77 -4.78 -20.40
CA GLY A 155 -22.80 -4.33 -21.33
C GLY A 155 -22.36 -4.36 -22.80
N ALA A 156 -23.14 -3.71 -23.67
CA ALA A 156 -22.97 -3.77 -25.13
C ALA A 156 -21.62 -3.18 -25.61
N PHE A 157 -20.99 -2.34 -24.82
CA PHE A 157 -19.71 -1.69 -25.14
C PHE A 157 -18.53 -2.27 -24.35
N ALA A 158 -18.70 -3.44 -23.76
CA ALA A 158 -17.67 -4.10 -22.95
C ALA A 158 -16.37 -4.28 -23.75
N GLY A 159 -15.24 -3.95 -23.12
CA GLY A 159 -13.91 -4.02 -23.72
C GLY A 159 -13.45 -2.74 -24.42
N LEU A 160 -14.37 -1.81 -24.74
CA LEU A 160 -14.01 -0.56 -25.40
C LEU A 160 -13.42 0.45 -24.40
N LYS A 161 -12.44 1.22 -24.87
CA LYS A 161 -11.91 2.39 -24.19
C LYS A 161 -12.78 3.61 -24.52
N ALA A 162 -12.93 4.48 -23.54
CA ALA A 162 -13.74 5.68 -23.66
C ALA A 162 -13.17 6.80 -22.80
N VAL A 163 -13.56 8.05 -23.08
CA VAL A 163 -13.24 9.21 -22.25
C VAL A 163 -14.52 9.70 -21.60
N VAL A 164 -14.47 9.93 -20.29
CA VAL A 164 -15.62 10.46 -19.55
C VAL A 164 -15.84 11.91 -19.90
N THR A 165 -17.00 12.23 -20.45
CA THR A 165 -17.38 13.61 -20.80
C THR A 165 -18.19 14.27 -19.70
N ARG A 166 -19.04 13.50 -19.00
CA ARG A 166 -19.92 14.03 -17.95
C ARG A 166 -20.27 12.97 -16.92
N ILE A 167 -20.33 13.36 -15.65
CA ILE A 167 -20.78 12.51 -14.54
C ILE A 167 -22.16 12.97 -14.09
N MET A 168 -23.06 12.02 -13.89
CA MET A 168 -24.43 12.23 -13.44
C MET A 168 -24.69 11.45 -12.14
N PRO A 169 -24.26 11.99 -10.98
CA PRO A 169 -24.30 11.26 -9.71
C PRO A 169 -25.71 10.83 -9.31
N ALA A 170 -26.70 11.71 -9.50
CA ALA A 170 -28.09 11.41 -9.15
C ALA A 170 -28.69 10.23 -9.91
N ARG A 171 -28.17 9.93 -11.11
CA ARG A 171 -28.60 8.80 -11.95
C ARG A 171 -27.65 7.61 -11.86
N GLN A 172 -26.55 7.74 -11.13
CA GLN A 172 -25.46 6.75 -11.10
C GLN A 172 -24.96 6.38 -12.52
N ARG A 173 -24.92 7.37 -13.42
CA ARG A 173 -24.48 7.21 -14.81
C ARG A 173 -23.37 8.16 -15.16
N VAL A 174 -22.61 7.80 -16.19
CA VAL A 174 -21.59 8.65 -16.82
C VAL A 174 -21.84 8.70 -18.32
N ALA A 175 -21.66 9.87 -18.92
CA ALA A 175 -21.55 10.00 -20.35
C ALA A 175 -20.10 9.75 -20.74
N VAL A 176 -19.89 8.91 -21.73
CA VAL A 176 -18.56 8.55 -22.21
C VAL A 176 -18.51 8.70 -23.72
N LEU A 177 -17.42 9.28 -24.22
CA LEU A 177 -17.09 9.33 -25.64
C LEU A 177 -16.26 8.11 -25.99
N LEU A 178 -16.76 7.29 -26.87
CA LEU A 178 -16.08 6.06 -27.32
C LEU A 178 -16.11 5.98 -28.85
N GLU A 179 -15.13 5.29 -29.41
CA GLU A 179 -15.11 4.94 -30.82
C GLU A 179 -15.83 3.61 -31.02
N PHE A 180 -16.89 3.66 -31.81
CA PHE A 180 -17.65 2.47 -32.20
C PHE A 180 -17.90 2.46 -33.70
N LEU A 181 -17.49 1.39 -34.37
CA LEU A 181 -17.59 1.24 -35.84
C LEU A 181 -16.96 2.40 -36.65
N GLY A 182 -15.78 2.88 -36.17
CA GLY A 182 -15.06 3.98 -36.82
C GLY A 182 -15.68 5.37 -36.63
N ARG A 183 -16.62 5.52 -35.68
CA ARG A 183 -17.26 6.80 -35.34
C ARG A 183 -17.15 7.07 -33.85
N LEU A 184 -16.83 8.32 -33.50
CA LEU A 184 -16.91 8.80 -32.14
C LEU A 184 -18.38 9.01 -31.78
N SER A 185 -18.82 8.37 -30.71
CA SER A 185 -20.19 8.46 -30.21
C SER A 185 -20.18 8.70 -28.71
N GLU A 186 -20.97 9.67 -28.26
CA GLU A 186 -21.24 9.86 -26.84
C GLU A 186 -22.41 8.98 -26.42
N THR A 187 -22.21 8.21 -25.37
CA THR A 187 -23.26 7.35 -24.82
C THR A 187 -23.26 7.38 -23.30
N GLU A 188 -24.42 7.14 -22.71
CA GLU A 188 -24.55 7.05 -21.26
C GLU A 188 -24.48 5.60 -20.81
N VAL A 189 -23.60 5.32 -19.84
CA VAL A 189 -23.44 4.00 -19.23
C VAL A 189 -23.53 4.10 -17.71
N PRO A 190 -23.94 3.04 -17.00
CA PRO A 190 -23.89 3.04 -15.53
C PRO A 190 -22.45 3.26 -15.04
N VAL A 191 -22.27 4.07 -14.00
CA VAL A 191 -20.93 4.32 -13.44
C VAL A 191 -20.26 3.02 -12.99
N ALA A 192 -21.04 2.05 -12.54
CA ALA A 192 -20.55 0.75 -12.13
C ALA A 192 -19.95 -0.09 -13.28
N THR A 193 -20.26 0.24 -14.55
CA THR A 193 -19.78 -0.51 -15.73
C THR A 193 -18.50 0.05 -16.33
N VAL A 194 -17.93 1.11 -15.76
CA VAL A 194 -16.68 1.70 -16.22
C VAL A 194 -15.61 1.62 -15.13
N LEU A 195 -14.36 1.45 -15.54
CA LEU A 195 -13.20 1.46 -14.66
C LEU A 195 -12.09 2.31 -15.27
N PRO A 196 -11.39 3.13 -14.47
CA PRO A 196 -10.21 3.86 -14.92
C PRO A 196 -9.14 2.91 -15.46
N THR A 197 -8.52 3.26 -16.59
CA THR A 197 -7.50 2.40 -17.24
C THR A 197 -6.09 2.67 -16.71
N ALA A 198 -5.78 3.88 -16.30
CA ALA A 198 -4.41 4.34 -16.10
C ALA A 198 -4.02 4.60 -14.64
N ARG A 199 -4.95 4.65 -13.68
CA ARG A 199 -4.63 5.09 -12.31
C ARG A 199 -4.57 3.95 -11.30
N HIS A 200 -3.51 3.98 -10.47
CA HIS A 200 -3.56 3.29 -9.20
C HIS A 200 -4.58 3.99 -8.28
N PRO A 201 -5.45 3.27 -7.55
CA PRO A 201 -6.52 3.87 -6.72
C PRO A 201 -6.03 4.91 -5.72
N LEU A 202 -4.77 4.84 -5.31
CA LEU A 202 -4.14 5.80 -4.39
C LEU A 202 -3.56 7.04 -5.08
N GLU A 203 -3.48 7.11 -6.40
CA GLU A 203 -2.95 8.30 -7.11
C GLU A 203 -3.87 9.52 -7.03
N GLY A 204 -5.14 9.31 -6.73
CA GLY A 204 -6.13 10.38 -6.58
C GLY A 204 -6.25 10.96 -5.17
N VAL A 205 -5.55 10.38 -4.19
CA VAL A 205 -5.56 10.91 -2.82
C VAL A 205 -4.67 12.16 -2.80
N PRO A 206 -5.19 13.35 -2.41
CA PRO A 206 -4.42 14.57 -2.32
C PRO A 206 -3.14 14.35 -1.49
N GLU A 207 -2.03 14.94 -1.93
CA GLU A 207 -0.72 14.78 -1.27
C GLU A 207 -0.75 15.23 0.20
N GLU A 208 -1.68 16.13 0.53
CA GLU A 208 -1.96 16.59 1.90
C GLU A 208 -2.53 15.48 2.80
N ALA A 209 -3.28 14.54 2.26
CA ALA A 209 -3.77 13.37 2.99
C ALA A 209 -2.68 12.28 3.14
N ARG A 210 -1.66 12.31 2.27
CA ARG A 210 -0.47 11.43 2.36
C ARG A 210 0.57 11.96 3.34
N LYS A 211 0.61 13.27 3.55
CA LYS A 211 1.44 13.94 4.56
C LYS A 211 0.55 14.17 5.76
N GLY A 212 0.54 13.23 6.72
CA GLY A 212 -0.08 13.46 8.01
C GLY A 212 0.32 14.86 8.51
N LYS A 213 -0.66 15.67 8.90
CA LYS A 213 -0.49 17.06 9.33
C LYS A 213 0.73 17.19 10.23
N ARG A 214 1.83 17.71 9.71
CA ARG A 214 2.86 18.36 10.53
C ARG A 214 2.20 19.61 11.08
N LYS A 215 1.64 19.51 12.27
CA LYS A 215 1.41 20.70 13.09
C LYS A 215 2.75 21.04 13.74
N ALA A 216 3.12 22.31 13.53
CA ALA A 216 4.17 23.00 14.22
C ALA A 216 4.01 22.92 15.74
#